data_38a0c44d9857127335adb7264227c02c
#
_entry.id   38a0c44d9857127335adb7264227c02c
#
_cell.length_a   1.000
_cell.length_b   1.000
_cell.length_c   1.000
_cell.angle_alpha   90.00
_cell.angle_beta   90.00
_cell.angle_gamma   90.00
#
_symmetry.space_group_name_H-M   'P 1'
#
loop_
_entity.id
_entity.type
_entity.pdbx_description
1 polymer ?
#
loop_
_entity_poly.entity_id
_entity_poly.type
_entity_poly.pdbx_seq_one_letter_code
_entity_poly.pdbx_strand_id
1 'polypeptide(L)'
;TSVAAAAAWRRARPWLLLVGIAAAAAMRYECRTELLPRHHIARAPLADAPVRVRGQVRGEPVVAGDRVQLDLELSVVCGAARCGPACGRLRVLAPRGSLTAGWGDRLDLVGHLAAAPPARNPDAFDYRDHLARQGIHGVLRLHGPEGVIARQAHPGPAYYEYLIRPVEIFAEVARVL
;
A
#
# COMPACT_ATOMS: atom_id res chain seq x y z
N THR A 1 -25.18 -40.08 -31.83
CA THR A 1 -24.86 -39.66 -30.42
C THR A 1 -23.73 -38.62 -30.32
N SER A 2 -22.82 -38.52 -31.30
CA SER A 2 -21.64 -37.63 -31.25
C SER A 2 -21.93 -36.15 -31.55
N VAL A 3 -22.94 -35.82 -32.35
CA VAL A 3 -23.25 -34.43 -32.74
C VAL A 3 -23.87 -33.63 -31.58
N ALA A 4 -24.75 -34.28 -30.80
CA ALA A 4 -25.37 -33.65 -29.63
C ALA A 4 -24.35 -33.34 -28.51
N ALA A 5 -23.38 -34.24 -28.31
CA ALA A 5 -22.29 -34.02 -27.35
C ALA A 5 -21.36 -32.86 -27.76
N ALA A 6 -21.06 -32.75 -29.06
CA ALA A 6 -20.24 -31.65 -29.58
C ALA A 6 -20.95 -30.27 -29.47
N ALA A 7 -22.27 -30.25 -29.66
CA ALA A 7 -23.05 -29.02 -29.51
C ALA A 7 -23.17 -28.59 -28.05
N ALA A 8 -23.35 -29.53 -27.12
CA ALA A 8 -23.35 -29.26 -25.68
C ALA A 8 -21.98 -28.74 -25.20
N TRP A 9 -20.87 -29.34 -25.69
CA TRP A 9 -19.51 -28.89 -25.38
C TRP A 9 -19.23 -27.45 -25.84
N ARG A 10 -19.68 -27.08 -27.03
CA ARG A 10 -19.52 -25.71 -27.55
C ARG A 10 -20.28 -24.68 -26.71
N ARG A 11 -21.47 -25.03 -26.18
CA ARG A 11 -22.25 -24.15 -25.30
C ARG A 11 -21.68 -24.06 -23.89
N ALA A 12 -21.06 -25.11 -23.37
CA ALA A 12 -20.46 -25.13 -22.04
C ALA A 12 -19.11 -24.39 -21.96
N ARG A 13 -18.39 -24.30 -23.08
CA ARG A 13 -17.05 -23.73 -23.16
C ARG A 13 -16.90 -22.30 -22.58
N PRO A 14 -17.80 -21.33 -22.90
CA PRO A 14 -17.69 -19.99 -22.30
C PRO A 14 -17.94 -20.00 -20.79
N TRP A 15 -18.80 -20.83 -20.27
CA TRP A 15 -19.07 -20.96 -18.84
C TRP A 15 -17.89 -21.57 -18.09
N LEU A 16 -17.20 -22.55 -18.67
CA LEU A 16 -15.99 -23.14 -18.09
C LEU A 16 -14.86 -22.11 -18.01
N LEU A 17 -14.72 -21.23 -19.00
CA LEU A 17 -13.75 -20.14 -18.97
C LEU A 17 -14.09 -19.13 -17.87
N LEU A 18 -15.37 -18.75 -17.73
CA LEU A 18 -15.79 -17.82 -16.67
C LEU A 18 -15.56 -18.40 -15.27
N VAL A 19 -15.90 -19.68 -15.06
CA VAL A 19 -15.62 -20.38 -13.80
C VAL A 19 -14.12 -20.45 -13.53
N GLY A 20 -13.31 -20.75 -14.54
CA GLY A 20 -11.85 -20.76 -14.43
C GLY A 20 -11.27 -19.41 -14.03
N ILE A 21 -11.75 -18.32 -14.65
CA ILE A 21 -11.33 -16.95 -14.31
C ILE A 21 -11.76 -16.60 -12.89
N ALA A 22 -13.00 -16.92 -12.50
CA ALA A 22 -13.50 -16.66 -11.15
C ALA A 22 -12.71 -17.44 -10.09
N ALA A 23 -12.40 -18.72 -10.35
CA ALA A 23 -11.58 -19.53 -9.45
C ALA A 23 -10.14 -19.00 -9.34
N ALA A 24 -9.54 -18.58 -10.44
CA ALA A 24 -8.21 -17.97 -10.44
C ALA A 24 -8.19 -16.63 -9.69
N ALA A 25 -9.24 -15.83 -9.83
CA ALA A 25 -9.38 -14.57 -9.09
C ALA A 25 -9.55 -14.80 -7.59
N ALA A 26 -10.37 -15.78 -7.18
CA ALA A 26 -10.56 -16.17 -5.78
C ALA A 26 -9.24 -16.68 -5.18
N MET A 27 -8.56 -17.60 -5.87
CA MET A 27 -7.26 -18.12 -5.44
C MET A 27 -6.21 -17.01 -5.30
N ARG A 28 -6.19 -16.07 -6.24
CA ARG A 28 -5.30 -14.91 -6.15
C ARG A 28 -5.62 -14.02 -4.96
N TYR A 29 -6.89 -13.85 -4.63
CA TYR A 29 -7.34 -13.09 -3.47
C TYR A 29 -6.88 -13.77 -2.16
N GLU A 30 -7.14 -15.05 -1.98
CA GLU A 30 -6.70 -15.82 -0.82
C GLU A 30 -5.18 -15.84 -0.67
N CYS A 31 -4.43 -16.05 -1.76
CA CYS A 31 -2.98 -15.98 -1.73
C CYS A 31 -2.44 -14.62 -1.26
N ARG A 32 -3.15 -13.52 -1.55
CA ARG A 32 -2.75 -12.18 -1.09
C ARG A 32 -3.08 -11.90 0.37
N THR A 33 -4.11 -12.54 0.91
CA THR A 33 -4.60 -12.27 2.26
C THR A 33 -4.07 -13.26 3.29
N GLU A 34 -3.92 -14.54 2.93
CA GLU A 34 -3.58 -15.60 3.87
C GLU A 34 -2.14 -16.10 3.77
N LEU A 35 -1.57 -16.14 2.56
CA LEU A 35 -0.19 -16.60 2.35
C LEU A 35 0.84 -15.48 2.52
N LEU A 36 0.74 -14.72 3.61
CA LEU A 36 1.71 -13.67 3.90
C LEU A 36 3.07 -14.28 4.31
N PRO A 37 4.19 -13.79 3.75
CA PRO A 37 5.54 -14.21 4.16
C PRO A 37 5.76 -14.07 5.66
N ARG A 38 6.66 -14.84 6.23
CA ARG A 38 6.96 -14.80 7.67
C ARG A 38 7.41 -13.43 8.16
N HIS A 39 8.08 -12.66 7.30
CA HIS A 39 8.57 -11.31 7.57
C HIS A 39 7.58 -10.21 7.12
N HIS A 40 6.33 -10.56 6.85
CA HIS A 40 5.32 -9.57 6.48
C HIS A 40 4.88 -8.76 7.70
N ILE A 41 4.75 -7.44 7.52
CA ILE A 41 4.45 -6.49 8.60
C ILE A 41 3.13 -6.79 9.32
N ALA A 42 2.16 -7.40 8.63
CA ALA A 42 0.89 -7.82 9.24
C ALA A 42 1.07 -8.85 10.37
N ARG A 43 2.20 -9.57 10.41
CA ARG A 43 2.55 -10.55 11.44
C ARG A 43 3.43 -9.97 12.55
N ALA A 44 3.89 -8.73 12.39
CA ALA A 44 4.69 -8.07 13.41
C ALA A 44 3.83 -7.59 14.58
N PRO A 45 4.34 -7.61 15.81
CA PRO A 45 3.65 -6.99 16.94
C PRO A 45 3.67 -5.47 16.75
N LEU A 46 2.55 -4.90 16.30
CA LEU A 46 2.37 -3.46 16.08
C LEU A 46 1.93 -2.80 17.41
N ALA A 47 2.87 -2.62 18.32
CA ALA A 47 2.63 -2.21 19.70
C ALA A 47 2.86 -0.72 19.96
N ASP A 48 2.67 0.16 18.99
CA ASP A 48 2.94 1.62 19.08
C ASP A 48 4.34 1.92 19.64
N ALA A 49 5.33 1.26 19.06
CA ALA A 49 6.72 1.38 19.47
C ALA A 49 7.53 2.21 18.47
N PRO A 50 8.59 2.90 18.93
CA PRO A 50 9.51 3.58 18.05
C PRO A 50 10.28 2.56 17.21
N VAL A 51 10.23 2.75 15.89
CA VAL A 51 10.94 1.89 14.93
C VAL A 51 11.57 2.74 13.84
N ARG A 52 12.65 2.21 13.28
CA ARG A 52 13.22 2.73 12.04
C ARG A 52 12.79 1.83 10.89
N VAL A 53 12.27 2.41 9.84
CA VAL A 53 11.80 1.68 8.66
C VAL A 53 12.49 2.21 7.41
N ARG A 54 12.80 1.31 6.51
CA ARG A 54 13.29 1.65 5.17
C ARG A 54 12.34 1.06 4.13
N GLY A 55 12.00 1.86 3.12
CA GLY A 55 11.09 1.42 2.08
C GLY A 55 11.07 2.36 0.89
N GLN A 56 10.19 2.04 -0.05
CA GLN A 56 9.97 2.81 -1.27
C GLN A 56 8.54 3.36 -1.29
N VAL A 57 8.41 4.63 -1.66
CA VAL A 57 7.11 5.30 -1.77
C VAL A 57 6.31 4.70 -2.91
N ARG A 58 5.06 4.35 -2.62
CA ARG A 58 4.08 3.84 -3.59
C ARG A 58 2.88 4.78 -3.65
N GLY A 59 2.70 5.41 -4.75
CA GLY A 59 1.68 6.43 -4.94
C GLY A 59 2.15 7.85 -4.58
N GLU A 60 1.38 8.83 -4.97
CA GLU A 60 1.65 10.24 -4.66
C GLU A 60 1.29 10.54 -3.21
N PRO A 61 2.08 11.38 -2.51
CA PRO A 61 1.74 11.87 -1.20
C PRO A 61 0.47 12.71 -1.24
N VAL A 62 -0.46 12.45 -0.33
CA VAL A 62 -1.72 13.17 -0.21
C VAL A 62 -1.67 14.10 0.99
N VAL A 63 -1.95 15.38 0.78
CA VAL A 63 -2.10 16.34 1.88
C VAL A 63 -3.53 16.30 2.40
N ALA A 64 -3.69 15.92 3.66
CA ALA A 64 -4.98 15.86 4.35
C ALA A 64 -4.93 16.76 5.61
N GLY A 65 -5.44 17.99 5.46
CA GLY A 65 -5.38 18.99 6.51
C GLY A 65 -3.94 19.42 6.84
N ASP A 66 -3.55 19.22 8.09
CA ASP A 66 -2.20 19.51 8.63
C ASP A 66 -1.20 18.36 8.46
N ARG A 67 -1.58 17.28 7.77
CA ARG A 67 -0.77 16.08 7.61
C ARG A 67 -0.55 15.69 6.16
N VAL A 68 0.60 15.10 5.93
CA VAL A 68 0.94 14.40 4.69
C VAL A 68 0.78 12.90 4.92
N GLN A 69 0.09 12.24 4.03
CA GLN A 69 -0.09 10.79 4.01
C GLN A 69 0.60 10.22 2.78
N LEU A 70 1.39 9.17 2.95
CA LEU A 70 1.96 8.42 1.85
C LEU A 70 2.02 6.92 2.18
N ASP A 71 2.04 6.11 1.15
CA ASP A 71 2.16 4.67 1.28
C ASP A 71 3.61 4.25 1.02
N LEU A 72 4.18 3.50 1.96
CA LEU A 72 5.55 3.02 1.91
C LEU A 72 5.57 1.50 1.81
N GLU A 73 6.18 0.97 0.76
CA GLU A 73 6.49 -0.45 0.65
C GLU A 73 7.79 -0.76 1.37
N LEU A 74 7.70 -1.61 2.39
CA LEU A 74 8.82 -1.92 3.27
C LEU A 74 9.87 -2.80 2.61
N SER A 75 11.12 -2.57 2.98
CA SER A 75 12.25 -3.46 2.72
C SER A 75 12.95 -3.90 4.01
N VAL A 76 13.03 -3.01 5.02
CA VAL A 76 13.68 -3.29 6.30
C VAL A 76 12.90 -2.61 7.42
N VAL A 77 12.80 -3.30 8.56
CA VAL A 77 12.31 -2.73 9.82
C VAL A 77 13.33 -3.00 10.92
N CYS A 78 13.65 -1.96 11.67
CA CYS A 78 14.52 -2.01 12.85
C CYS A 78 13.72 -1.61 14.08
N GLY A 79 13.50 -2.54 14.98
CA GLY A 79 13.05 -2.25 16.35
C GLY A 79 14.23 -1.99 17.28
N ALA A 80 13.96 -1.86 18.59
CA ALA A 80 14.99 -1.56 19.59
C ALA A 80 16.14 -2.59 19.63
N ALA A 81 15.86 -3.86 19.39
CA ALA A 81 16.84 -4.95 19.54
C ALA A 81 17.38 -5.50 18.21
N ARG A 82 16.66 -5.39 17.11
CA ARG A 82 16.99 -6.08 15.86
C ARG A 82 16.52 -5.30 14.64
N CYS A 83 17.33 -5.38 13.57
CA CYS A 83 16.95 -5.05 12.21
C CYS A 83 16.74 -6.34 11.42
N GLY A 84 15.73 -6.35 10.57
CA GLY A 84 15.47 -7.50 9.69
C GLY A 84 14.75 -7.08 8.41
N PRO A 85 14.79 -7.95 7.39
CA PRO A 85 13.99 -7.75 6.19
C PRO A 85 12.50 -7.74 6.56
N ALA A 86 11.75 -6.84 5.95
CA ALA A 86 10.31 -6.75 6.11
C ALA A 86 9.67 -6.49 4.76
N CYS A 87 8.46 -6.97 4.58
CA CYS A 87 7.66 -6.69 3.39
C CYS A 87 6.23 -6.29 3.79
N GLY A 88 5.49 -5.79 2.82
CA GLY A 88 4.16 -5.23 3.00
C GLY A 88 4.17 -3.71 2.97
N ARG A 89 3.00 -3.09 3.08
CA ARG A 89 2.85 -1.63 3.01
C ARG A 89 2.45 -1.05 4.34
N LEU A 90 2.99 0.15 4.60
CA LEU A 90 2.61 1.01 5.71
C LEU A 90 2.04 2.32 5.18
N ARG A 91 1.06 2.87 5.89
CA ARG A 91 0.68 4.26 5.74
C ARG A 91 1.55 5.12 6.66
N VAL A 92 2.26 6.06 6.06
CA VAL A 92 3.06 7.04 6.82
C VAL A 92 2.22 8.30 7.00
N LEU A 93 2.13 8.78 8.23
CA LEU A 93 1.49 10.04 8.59
C LEU A 93 2.57 10.98 9.13
N ALA A 94 2.77 12.10 8.47
CA ALA A 94 3.75 13.10 8.83
C ALA A 94 3.10 14.48 8.96
N PRO A 95 3.57 15.39 9.82
CA PRO A 95 3.13 16.77 9.82
C PRO A 95 3.40 17.43 8.47
N ARG A 96 2.54 18.37 8.07
CA ARG A 96 2.71 19.10 6.82
C ARG A 96 4.05 19.83 6.79
N GLY A 97 4.80 19.68 5.71
CA GLY A 97 6.12 20.28 5.54
C GLY A 97 7.28 19.49 6.17
N SER A 98 7.02 18.46 6.97
CA SER A 98 8.09 17.62 7.55
C SER A 98 8.63 16.57 6.59
N LEU A 99 7.87 16.20 5.56
CA LEU A 99 8.23 15.17 4.61
C LEU A 99 7.90 15.63 3.20
N THR A 100 8.94 15.72 2.37
CA THR A 100 8.81 15.93 0.92
C THR A 100 9.31 14.67 0.23
N ALA A 101 8.43 13.95 -0.41
CA ALA A 101 8.78 12.72 -1.13
C ALA A 101 7.84 12.58 -2.34
N GLY A 102 8.32 11.93 -3.38
CA GLY A 102 7.56 11.59 -4.56
C GLY A 102 7.45 10.08 -4.75
N TRP A 103 6.65 9.67 -5.71
CA TRP A 103 6.54 8.27 -6.10
C TRP A 103 7.91 7.68 -6.43
N GLY A 104 8.17 6.48 -5.90
CA GLY A 104 9.41 5.76 -6.16
C GLY A 104 10.60 6.14 -5.27
N ASP A 105 10.53 7.24 -4.53
CA ASP A 105 11.59 7.64 -3.60
C ASP A 105 11.84 6.55 -2.55
N ARG A 106 13.10 6.36 -2.21
CA ARG A 106 13.48 5.52 -1.08
C ARG A 106 13.63 6.37 0.16
N LEU A 107 12.92 5.99 1.21
CA LEU A 107 12.92 6.69 2.48
C LEU A 107 13.47 5.80 3.60
N ASP A 108 14.20 6.44 4.51
CA ASP A 108 14.63 5.88 5.77
C ASP A 108 14.00 6.75 6.87
N LEU A 109 13.05 6.20 7.60
CA LEU A 109 12.17 6.94 8.50
C LEU A 109 12.24 6.36 9.92
N VAL A 110 12.15 7.23 10.91
CA VAL A 110 11.97 6.86 12.32
C VAL A 110 10.65 7.43 12.82
N GLY A 111 9.84 6.58 13.41
CA GLY A 111 8.54 6.98 13.91
C GLY A 111 7.89 5.90 14.77
N HIS A 112 6.68 6.16 15.23
CA HIS A 112 5.89 5.19 15.98
C HIS A 112 5.06 4.34 15.04
N LEU A 113 5.30 3.03 15.10
CA LEU A 113 4.58 2.04 14.31
C LEU A 113 3.44 1.44 15.13
N ALA A 114 2.22 1.63 14.66
CA ALA A 114 1.03 1.11 15.30
C ALA A 114 0.12 0.38 14.30
N ALA A 115 -0.74 -0.48 14.80
CA ALA A 115 -1.87 -0.99 14.03
C ALA A 115 -2.85 0.14 13.71
N ALA A 116 -3.52 0.06 12.57
CA ALA A 116 -4.65 0.95 12.30
C ALA A 116 -5.73 0.76 13.38
N PRO A 117 -6.36 1.85 13.86
CA PRO A 117 -7.42 1.74 14.85
C PRO A 117 -8.61 0.95 14.26
N PRO A 118 -9.20 0.02 15.02
CA PRO A 118 -10.43 -0.66 14.64
C PRO A 118 -11.63 0.30 14.74
N ALA A 119 -12.75 -0.09 14.17
CA ALA A 119 -14.00 0.59 14.39
C ALA A 119 -14.33 0.65 15.90
N ARG A 120 -14.76 1.81 16.37
CA ARG A 120 -15.11 2.00 17.79
C ARG A 120 -16.56 1.63 18.10
N ASN A 121 -17.43 1.68 17.08
CA ASN A 121 -18.84 1.30 17.18
C ASN A 121 -19.16 0.22 16.16
N PRO A 122 -20.16 -0.64 16.40
CA PRO A 122 -20.52 -1.75 15.50
C PRO A 122 -20.81 -1.32 14.05
N ASP A 123 -21.42 -0.15 13.87
CA ASP A 123 -21.80 0.38 12.54
C ASP A 123 -20.84 1.45 12.02
N ALA A 124 -19.72 1.69 12.70
CA ALA A 124 -18.75 2.68 12.26
C ALA A 124 -17.87 2.11 11.14
N PHE A 125 -17.39 3.02 10.29
CA PHE A 125 -16.42 2.67 9.26
C PHE A 125 -15.16 2.06 9.89
N ASP A 126 -14.82 0.83 9.49
CA ASP A 126 -13.60 0.17 9.93
C ASP A 126 -12.42 0.59 9.06
N TYR A 127 -11.62 1.52 9.61
CA TYR A 127 -10.44 2.03 8.95
C TYR A 127 -9.36 0.95 8.78
N ARG A 128 -9.25 0.02 9.73
CA ARG A 128 -8.30 -1.10 9.65
C ARG A 128 -8.61 -2.00 8.46
N ASP A 129 -9.86 -2.41 8.33
CA ASP A 129 -10.31 -3.22 7.20
C ASP A 129 -10.18 -2.51 5.87
N HIS A 130 -10.45 -1.21 5.85
CA HIS A 130 -10.26 -0.39 4.65
C HIS A 130 -8.79 -0.39 4.20
N LEU A 131 -7.85 -0.15 5.11
CA LEU A 131 -6.43 -0.20 4.82
C LEU A 131 -5.95 -1.61 4.43
N ALA A 132 -6.44 -2.65 5.11
CA ALA A 132 -6.09 -4.05 4.81
C ALA A 132 -6.48 -4.43 3.38
N ARG A 133 -7.65 -4.00 2.89
CA ARG A 133 -8.06 -4.19 1.48
C ARG A 133 -7.13 -3.52 0.49
N GLN A 134 -6.47 -2.43 0.88
CA GLN A 134 -5.43 -1.76 0.09
C GLN A 134 -4.05 -2.42 0.26
N GLY A 135 -3.94 -3.47 1.08
CA GLY A 135 -2.69 -4.14 1.41
C GLY A 135 -1.81 -3.36 2.39
N ILE A 136 -2.40 -2.42 3.14
CA ILE A 136 -1.73 -1.60 4.15
C ILE A 136 -2.06 -2.18 5.52
N HIS A 137 -1.05 -2.62 6.26
CA HIS A 137 -1.24 -3.37 7.50
C HIS A 137 -0.74 -2.63 8.76
N GLY A 138 -0.20 -1.43 8.62
CA GLY A 138 0.24 -0.63 9.74
C GLY A 138 0.29 0.85 9.40
N VAL A 139 0.38 1.68 10.44
CA VAL A 139 0.49 3.13 10.34
C VAL A 139 1.76 3.57 11.07
N LEU A 140 2.65 4.24 10.34
CA LEU A 140 3.84 4.88 10.90
C LEU A 140 3.56 6.37 11.11
N ARG A 141 3.66 6.82 12.35
CA ARG A 141 3.48 8.23 12.71
C ARG A 141 4.83 8.89 12.91
N LEU A 142 5.10 9.94 12.14
CA LEU A 142 6.23 10.83 12.32
C LEU A 142 5.79 12.01 13.18
N HIS A 143 6.65 12.46 14.10
CA HIS A 143 6.36 13.60 14.95
C HIS A 143 6.85 14.92 14.35
N GLY A 144 7.87 14.84 13.49
CA GLY A 144 8.45 16.01 12.86
C GLY A 144 9.45 15.63 11.76
N PRO A 145 10.16 16.60 11.21
CA PRO A 145 11.15 16.38 10.16
C PRO A 145 12.35 15.53 10.61
N GLU A 146 12.64 15.49 11.91
CA GLU A 146 13.67 14.65 12.52
C GLU A 146 13.42 13.14 12.33
N GLY A 147 12.18 12.77 12.07
CA GLY A 147 11.82 11.38 11.71
C GLY A 147 12.28 10.97 10.32
N VAL A 148 12.74 11.89 9.48
CA VAL A 148 13.27 11.59 8.14
C VAL A 148 14.80 11.52 8.21
N ILE A 149 15.33 10.30 8.29
CA ILE A 149 16.79 10.08 8.40
C ILE A 149 17.48 10.25 7.05
N ALA A 150 16.88 9.71 6.00
CA ALA A 150 17.42 9.80 4.65
C ALA A 150 16.31 9.73 3.60
N ARG A 151 16.51 10.47 2.53
CA ARG A 151 15.72 10.38 1.31
C ARG A 151 16.64 10.20 0.13
N GLN A 152 16.38 9.17 -0.67
CA GLN A 152 17.01 8.97 -1.96
C GLN A 152 15.95 9.15 -3.04
N ALA A 153 16.01 10.25 -3.75
CA ALA A 153 15.12 10.51 -4.86
C ALA A 153 15.28 9.43 -5.93
N HIS A 154 14.17 8.94 -6.43
CA HIS A 154 14.15 7.98 -7.54
C HIS A 154 13.77 8.75 -8.81
N PRO A 155 14.61 8.74 -9.86
CA PRO A 155 14.15 9.19 -11.15
C PRO A 155 13.04 8.24 -11.58
N GLY A 156 11.80 8.71 -11.56
CA GLY A 156 10.64 7.94 -12.00
C GLY A 156 10.86 7.34 -13.39
N PRO A 157 10.10 6.34 -13.80
CA PRO A 157 10.15 5.89 -15.18
C PRO A 157 9.84 7.07 -16.10
N ALA A 158 10.59 7.17 -17.19
CA ALA A 158 10.51 8.32 -18.10
C ALA A 158 9.07 8.68 -18.53
N TYR A 159 8.19 7.67 -18.69
CA TYR A 159 6.79 7.89 -19.04
C TYR A 159 6.00 8.62 -17.93
N TYR A 160 6.34 8.42 -16.65
CA TYR A 160 5.69 9.10 -15.53
C TYR A 160 6.01 10.59 -15.53
N GLU A 161 7.29 10.93 -15.71
CA GLU A 161 7.76 12.33 -15.79
C GLU A 161 7.17 13.07 -16.99
N TYR A 162 7.06 12.39 -18.14
CA TYR A 162 6.66 13.05 -19.39
C TYR A 162 5.17 12.96 -19.71
N LEU A 163 4.44 11.97 -19.20
CA LEU A 163 3.03 11.74 -19.53
C LEU A 163 2.09 11.97 -18.36
N ILE A 164 2.41 11.48 -17.18
CA ILE A 164 1.48 11.50 -16.03
C ILE A 164 1.61 12.81 -15.25
N ARG A 165 2.83 13.19 -14.90
CA ARG A 165 3.09 14.39 -14.09
C ARG A 165 2.59 15.70 -14.73
N PRO A 166 2.73 15.94 -16.05
CA PRO A 166 2.13 17.11 -16.67
C PRO A 166 0.60 17.14 -16.56
N VAL A 167 -0.06 16.00 -16.70
CA VAL A 167 -1.53 15.91 -16.60
C VAL A 167 -2.00 16.26 -15.19
N GLU A 168 -1.30 15.82 -14.15
CA GLU A 168 -1.60 16.16 -12.76
C GLU A 168 -1.41 17.66 -12.48
N ILE A 169 -0.34 18.25 -12.99
CA ILE A 169 -0.09 19.71 -12.89
C ILE A 169 -1.21 20.50 -13.56
N PHE A 170 -1.65 20.09 -14.75
CA PHE A 170 -2.77 20.76 -15.45
C PHE A 170 -4.09 20.60 -14.69
N ALA A 171 -4.34 19.43 -14.10
CA ALA A 171 -5.53 19.20 -13.30
C ALA A 171 -5.54 20.04 -12.01
N GLU A 172 -4.39 20.26 -11.38
CA GLU A 172 -4.25 21.12 -10.20
C GLU A 172 -4.45 22.59 -10.53
N VAL A 173 -3.85 23.07 -11.62
CA VAL A 173 -4.03 24.44 -12.11
C VAL A 173 -5.49 24.72 -12.51
N ALA A 174 -6.17 23.74 -13.12
CA ALA A 174 -7.59 23.86 -13.48
C ALA A 174 -8.53 23.89 -12.28
N ARG A 175 -8.10 23.43 -11.08
CA ARG A 175 -8.89 23.55 -9.84
C ARG A 175 -8.73 24.90 -9.16
N VAL A 176 -7.70 25.65 -9.49
CA VAL A 176 -7.37 26.95 -8.86
C VAL A 176 -7.91 28.11 -9.67
N LEU A 177 -8.24 27.90 -10.94
CA LEU A 177 -8.90 28.85 -11.85
C LEU A 177 -10.41 28.65 -11.82
#